data_863430518546dc5675685a1b3ee52123
#
_entry.id   863430518546dc5675685a1b3ee52123
#
_cell.length_a   1.000
_cell.length_b   1.000
_cell.length_c   1.000
_cell.angle_alpha   90.00
_cell.angle_beta   90.00
_cell.angle_gamma   90.00
#
_symmetry.space_group_name_H-M   'P 1'
#
loop_
_entity.id
_entity.type
_entity.pdbx_description
1 polymer ?
#
loop_
_entity_poly.entity_id
_entity_poly.type
_entity_poly.pdbx_seq_one_letter_code
_entity_poly.pdbx_strand_id
1 'polypeptide(L)'
;MKNETISTEKAPGAIGPYSQAIKAGNMIFCSGQIPIDIATGEFVSQDVAEQTEQVLKNLTAVLEAAGTDLNSVLKTTVFLADMNDFAAMNEVYGRYFSENKPARATVQAARLPRDARVEIDCIAVV
;
A
#
# COMPACT_ATOMS: atom_id res chain seq x y z
N MET A 1 22.75 -11.94 -7.07
CA MET A 1 21.42 -12.06 -6.45
C MET A 1 20.35 -11.97 -7.51
N LYS A 2 19.36 -12.83 -7.45
CA LYS A 2 18.29 -12.87 -8.43
C LYS A 2 17.03 -12.24 -7.84
N ASN A 3 16.46 -11.26 -8.54
CA ASN A 3 15.19 -10.66 -8.11
C ASN A 3 14.03 -11.56 -8.49
N GLU A 4 13.01 -11.57 -7.66
CA GLU A 4 11.80 -12.34 -7.88
C GLU A 4 10.60 -11.41 -7.94
N THR A 5 9.81 -11.53 -9.00
CA THR A 5 8.59 -10.78 -9.17
C THR A 5 7.48 -11.41 -8.34
N ILE A 6 6.78 -10.61 -7.55
CA ILE A 6 5.62 -11.04 -6.76
C ILE A 6 4.36 -10.58 -7.49
N SER A 7 3.40 -11.49 -7.60
CA SER A 7 2.12 -11.20 -8.25
C SER A 7 1.01 -11.97 -7.54
N THR A 8 -0.15 -11.33 -7.37
CA THR A 8 -1.31 -11.95 -6.75
C THR A 8 -2.60 -11.40 -7.35
N GLU A 9 -3.61 -12.25 -7.46
CA GLU A 9 -4.94 -11.84 -7.88
C GLU A 9 -5.75 -11.25 -6.75
N LYS A 10 -5.24 -11.30 -5.51
CA LYS A 10 -5.92 -10.78 -4.31
C LYS A 10 -5.68 -9.29 -4.10
N ALA A 11 -4.91 -8.66 -4.97
CA ALA A 11 -4.71 -7.22 -4.99
C ALA A 11 -4.84 -6.73 -6.42
N PRO A 12 -5.05 -5.41 -6.65
CA PRO A 12 -5.16 -4.88 -8.01
C PRO A 12 -3.95 -5.23 -8.85
N GLY A 13 -4.20 -5.73 -10.05
CA GLY A 13 -3.15 -6.09 -10.99
C GLY A 13 -2.36 -4.87 -11.45
N ALA A 14 -1.07 -5.08 -11.75
CA ALA A 14 -0.24 -4.02 -12.31
C ALA A 14 -0.69 -3.71 -13.74
N ILE A 15 -0.97 -2.43 -14.00
CA ILE A 15 -1.33 -1.94 -15.32
C ILE A 15 -0.14 -1.13 -15.82
N GLY A 16 0.63 -1.71 -16.76
CA GLY A 16 1.82 -1.07 -17.28
C GLY A 16 3.10 -1.83 -16.91
N PRO A 17 4.27 -1.21 -17.18
CA PRO A 17 5.55 -1.92 -17.04
C PRO A 17 6.07 -1.86 -15.60
N TYR A 18 5.35 -2.48 -14.64
CA TYR A 18 5.80 -2.57 -13.25
C TYR A 18 5.23 -3.84 -12.60
N SER A 19 5.79 -4.22 -11.46
CA SER A 19 5.36 -5.38 -10.68
C SER A 19 4.66 -4.91 -9.41
N GLN A 20 3.76 -5.74 -8.87
CA GLN A 20 3.12 -5.43 -7.59
C GLN A 20 4.15 -5.37 -6.47
N ALA A 21 5.14 -6.26 -6.49
CA ALA A 21 6.28 -6.21 -5.58
C ALA A 21 7.46 -6.96 -6.17
N ILE A 22 8.64 -6.66 -5.65
CA ILE A 22 9.89 -7.32 -6.01
C ILE A 22 10.54 -7.83 -4.72
N LYS A 23 10.99 -9.08 -4.75
CA LYS A 23 11.81 -9.66 -3.69
C LYS A 23 13.27 -9.64 -4.13
N ALA A 24 14.13 -9.08 -3.30
CA ALA A 24 15.58 -9.06 -3.51
C ALA A 24 16.24 -9.52 -2.22
N GLY A 25 16.80 -10.74 -2.25
CA GLY A 25 17.31 -11.37 -1.02
C GLY A 25 16.14 -11.60 -0.05
N ASN A 26 16.24 -11.02 1.14
CA ASN A 26 15.16 -11.07 2.13
C ASN A 26 14.34 -9.76 2.19
N MET A 27 14.52 -8.86 1.22
CA MET A 27 13.82 -7.58 1.16
C MET A 27 12.66 -7.66 0.17
N ILE A 28 11.54 -7.05 0.53
CA ILE A 28 10.36 -6.94 -0.32
C ILE A 28 10.11 -5.46 -0.58
N PHE A 29 10.03 -5.09 -1.85
CA PHE A 29 9.72 -3.72 -2.27
C PHE A 29 8.34 -3.73 -2.91
N CYS A 30 7.36 -3.14 -2.24
CA CYS A 30 5.98 -3.11 -2.73
C CYS A 30 5.72 -1.80 -3.47
N SER A 31 5.13 -1.92 -4.66
CA SER A 31 4.62 -0.76 -5.39
C SER A 31 3.51 -0.09 -4.58
N GLY A 32 3.29 1.20 -4.83
CA GLY A 32 2.20 1.93 -4.21
C GLY A 32 0.85 1.32 -4.57
N GLN A 33 -0.02 1.21 -3.57
CA GLN A 33 -1.38 0.74 -3.76
C GLN A 33 -2.33 1.92 -3.66
N ILE A 34 -3.31 1.96 -4.58
CA ILE A 34 -4.43 2.90 -4.55
C ILE A 34 -5.69 2.12 -4.15
N PRO A 35 -6.78 2.80 -3.73
CA PRO A 35 -7.88 2.12 -3.06
C PRO A 35 -8.86 1.38 -3.96
N ILE A 36 -8.36 0.59 -4.91
CA ILE A 36 -9.17 -0.21 -5.80
C ILE A 36 -9.66 -1.46 -5.06
N ASP A 37 -10.98 -1.68 -5.10
CA ASP A 37 -11.60 -2.92 -4.66
C ASP A 37 -11.51 -3.90 -5.81
N ILE A 38 -10.82 -5.03 -5.62
CA ILE A 38 -10.63 -6.02 -6.69
C ILE A 38 -11.95 -6.65 -7.16
N ALA A 39 -12.97 -6.67 -6.32
CA ALA A 39 -14.26 -7.23 -6.68
C ALA A 39 -14.97 -6.41 -7.74
N THR A 40 -14.76 -5.09 -7.76
CA THR A 40 -15.44 -4.17 -8.67
C THR A 40 -14.52 -3.54 -9.70
N GLY A 41 -13.20 -3.49 -9.44
CA GLY A 41 -12.24 -2.76 -10.26
C GLY A 41 -12.31 -1.24 -10.06
N GLU A 42 -13.13 -0.77 -9.14
CA GLU A 42 -13.35 0.65 -8.85
C GLU A 42 -12.85 0.99 -7.45
N PHE A 43 -12.71 2.29 -7.15
CA PHE A 43 -12.40 2.71 -5.79
C PHE A 43 -13.53 2.29 -4.85
N VAL A 44 -13.15 1.88 -3.63
CA VAL A 44 -14.09 1.43 -2.61
C VAL A 44 -15.12 2.53 -2.27
N SER A 45 -14.70 3.79 -2.23
CA SER A 45 -15.54 4.96 -2.01
C SER A 45 -14.70 6.22 -2.23
N GLN A 46 -15.28 7.40 -1.96
CA GLN A 46 -14.57 8.67 -2.01
C GLN A 46 -14.10 9.12 -0.62
N ASP A 47 -14.40 8.37 0.43
CA ASP A 47 -14.00 8.67 1.80
C ASP A 47 -12.54 8.27 2.05
N VAL A 48 -11.72 9.19 2.58
CA VAL A 48 -10.29 8.92 2.76
C VAL A 48 -10.02 7.81 3.78
N ALA A 49 -10.85 7.70 4.82
CA ALA A 49 -10.70 6.64 5.82
C ALA A 49 -10.93 5.27 5.19
N GLU A 50 -12.01 5.13 4.41
CA GLU A 50 -12.31 3.88 3.69
C GLU A 50 -11.27 3.58 2.60
N GLN A 51 -10.80 4.62 1.91
CA GLN A 51 -9.74 4.45 0.93
C GLN A 51 -8.44 3.95 1.58
N THR A 52 -8.08 4.51 2.73
CA THR A 52 -6.89 4.07 3.48
C THR A 52 -6.99 2.60 3.88
N GLU A 53 -8.16 2.18 4.37
CA GLU A 53 -8.38 0.78 4.72
C GLU A 53 -8.22 -0.14 3.51
N GLN A 54 -8.77 0.23 2.37
CA GLN A 54 -8.65 -0.58 1.15
C GLN A 54 -7.20 -0.66 0.67
N VAL A 55 -6.47 0.45 0.73
CA VAL A 55 -5.04 0.48 0.38
C VAL A 55 -4.26 -0.50 1.25
N LEU A 56 -4.51 -0.48 2.56
CA LEU A 56 -3.79 -1.38 3.49
C LEU A 56 -4.20 -2.84 3.30
N LYS A 57 -5.44 -3.12 2.96
CA LYS A 57 -5.87 -4.46 2.58
C LYS A 57 -5.14 -4.94 1.32
N ASN A 58 -4.98 -4.06 0.34
CA ASN A 58 -4.27 -4.40 -0.90
C ASN A 58 -2.80 -4.68 -0.62
N LEU A 59 -2.14 -3.84 0.19
CA LEU A 59 -0.74 -4.08 0.59
C LEU A 59 -0.60 -5.39 1.36
N THR A 60 -1.53 -5.68 2.26
CA THR A 60 -1.53 -6.94 3.02
C THR A 60 -1.54 -8.15 2.08
N ALA A 61 -2.39 -8.10 1.05
CA ALA A 61 -2.50 -9.20 0.08
C ALA A 61 -1.18 -9.40 -0.69
N VAL A 62 -0.54 -8.30 -1.10
CA VAL A 62 0.75 -8.37 -1.79
C VAL A 62 1.84 -8.93 -0.88
N LEU A 63 1.89 -8.46 0.38
CA LEU A 63 2.87 -8.95 1.35
C LEU A 63 2.69 -10.44 1.64
N GLU A 64 1.44 -10.90 1.79
CA GLU A 64 1.16 -12.32 2.00
C GLU A 64 1.60 -13.17 0.81
N ALA A 65 1.42 -12.68 -0.41
CA ALA A 65 1.91 -13.36 -1.60
C ALA A 65 3.44 -13.44 -1.62
N ALA A 66 4.10 -12.49 -0.96
CA ALA A 66 5.57 -12.49 -0.85
C ALA A 66 6.07 -13.32 0.34
N GLY A 67 5.17 -13.89 1.14
CA GLY A 67 5.54 -14.72 2.29
C GLY A 67 5.79 -13.93 3.57
N THR A 68 5.28 -12.72 3.67
CA THR A 68 5.45 -11.87 4.85
C THR A 68 4.13 -11.19 5.21
N ASP A 69 4.15 -10.22 6.09
CA ASP A 69 2.95 -9.51 6.53
C ASP A 69 3.29 -8.09 7.03
N LEU A 70 2.26 -7.37 7.49
CA LEU A 70 2.43 -5.99 7.97
C LEU A 70 3.39 -5.88 9.15
N ASN A 71 3.53 -6.93 9.96
CA ASN A 71 4.43 -6.90 11.12
C ASN A 71 5.91 -6.89 10.72
N SER A 72 6.21 -7.21 9.49
CA SER A 72 7.58 -7.20 8.96
C SER A 72 7.87 -6.01 8.05
N VAL A 73 6.95 -5.05 7.97
CA VAL A 73 7.17 -3.81 7.22
C VAL A 73 8.16 -2.93 7.98
N LEU A 74 9.17 -2.45 7.27
CA LEU A 74 10.23 -1.59 7.81
C LEU A 74 9.95 -0.11 7.55
N LYS A 75 9.39 0.20 6.40
CA LYS A 75 9.20 1.57 5.95
C LYS A 75 7.95 1.67 5.09
N THR A 76 7.17 2.72 5.32
CA THR A 76 6.09 3.10 4.40
C THR A 76 6.30 4.53 3.92
N THR A 77 5.75 4.84 2.74
CA THR A 77 5.55 6.21 2.30
C THR A 77 4.07 6.37 2.00
N VAL A 78 3.46 7.37 2.63
CA VAL A 78 2.04 7.68 2.45
C VAL A 78 1.94 8.96 1.63
N PHE A 79 1.23 8.87 0.50
CA PHE A 79 0.95 10.02 -0.36
C PHE A 79 -0.52 10.38 -0.21
N LEU A 80 -0.79 11.64 0.09
CA LEU A 80 -2.15 12.16 0.22
C LEU A 80 -2.42 13.18 -0.88
N ALA A 81 -3.65 13.20 -1.39
CA ALA A 81 -4.07 14.25 -2.30
C ALA A 81 -4.26 15.58 -1.56
N ASP A 82 -4.50 15.53 -0.25
CA ASP A 82 -4.73 16.69 0.61
C ASP A 82 -4.24 16.38 2.02
N MET A 83 -3.28 17.16 2.52
CA MET A 83 -2.75 16.95 3.89
C MET A 83 -3.80 17.22 4.98
N ASN A 84 -4.90 17.87 4.66
CA ASN A 84 -6.03 17.98 5.60
C ASN A 84 -6.66 16.63 5.93
N ASP A 85 -6.40 15.59 5.12
CA ASP A 85 -6.87 14.24 5.36
C ASP A 85 -5.95 13.43 6.28
N PHE A 86 -4.87 14.04 6.77
CA PHE A 86 -3.86 13.33 7.56
C PHE A 86 -4.47 12.62 8.78
N ALA A 87 -5.28 13.32 9.57
CA ALA A 87 -5.83 12.75 10.80
C ALA A 87 -6.73 11.55 10.53
N ALA A 88 -7.59 11.63 9.52
CA ALA A 88 -8.49 10.54 9.16
C ALA A 88 -7.71 9.33 8.62
N MET A 89 -6.71 9.57 7.76
CA MET A 89 -5.81 8.51 7.27
C MET A 89 -5.06 7.87 8.43
N ASN A 90 -4.50 8.70 9.30
CA ASN A 90 -3.62 8.23 10.38
C ASN A 90 -4.35 7.35 11.39
N GLU A 91 -5.63 7.61 11.64
CA GLU A 91 -6.44 6.78 12.53
C GLU A 91 -6.57 5.35 11.98
N VAL A 92 -6.89 5.21 10.69
CA VAL A 92 -7.00 3.89 10.06
C VAL A 92 -5.63 3.21 9.99
N TYR A 93 -4.61 3.96 9.58
CA TYR A 93 -3.23 3.47 9.52
C TYR A 93 -2.80 2.89 10.87
N GLY A 94 -3.10 3.57 11.96
CA GLY A 94 -2.75 3.12 13.32
C GLY A 94 -3.42 1.83 13.74
N ARG A 95 -4.61 1.54 13.19
CA ARG A 95 -5.28 0.25 13.48
C ARG A 95 -4.55 -0.93 12.82
N TYR A 96 -3.99 -0.72 11.63
CA TYR A 96 -3.26 -1.76 10.90
C TYR A 96 -1.83 -1.92 11.42
N PHE A 97 -1.20 -0.82 11.81
CA PHE A 97 0.17 -0.79 12.35
C PHE A 97 0.16 -0.50 13.85
N SER A 98 -0.60 -1.30 14.61
CA SER A 98 -0.73 -1.13 16.05
C SER A 98 0.46 -1.70 16.82
N GLU A 99 0.94 -2.86 16.41
CA GLU A 99 2.07 -3.54 17.07
C GLU A 99 3.40 -3.14 16.44
N ASN A 100 3.51 -3.30 15.13
CA ASN A 100 4.66 -2.85 14.37
C ASN A 100 4.42 -1.41 13.91
N LYS A 101 5.35 -0.52 14.21
CA LYS A 101 5.29 0.88 13.81
C LYS A 101 6.47 1.18 12.88
N PRO A 102 6.33 0.93 11.58
CA PRO A 102 7.44 1.15 10.64
C PRO A 102 7.83 2.61 10.54
N ALA A 103 9.04 2.86 10.06
CA ALA A 103 9.43 4.22 9.69
C ALA A 103 8.48 4.72 8.61
N ARG A 104 8.14 6.02 8.62
CA ARG A 104 7.15 6.55 7.68
C ARG A 104 7.49 7.97 7.25
N ALA A 105 7.22 8.27 5.99
CA ALA A 105 7.10 9.63 5.50
C ALA A 105 5.67 9.80 4.99
N THR A 106 5.07 10.97 5.23
CA THR A 106 3.76 11.32 4.71
C THR A 106 3.86 12.67 4.01
N VAL A 107 3.41 12.72 2.76
CA VAL A 107 3.52 13.93 1.94
C VAL A 107 2.22 14.13 1.14
N GLN A 108 1.99 15.38 0.73
CA GLN A 108 0.92 15.69 -0.22
C GLN A 108 1.50 15.62 -1.63
N ALA A 109 0.84 14.89 -2.51
CA ALA A 109 1.17 14.84 -3.92
C ALA A 109 0.30 15.85 -4.68
N ALA A 110 0.82 16.37 -5.79
CA ALA A 110 0.04 17.27 -6.64
C ALA A 110 -1.21 16.57 -7.17
N ARG A 111 -1.11 15.25 -7.44
CA ARG A 111 -2.22 14.41 -7.92
C ARG A 111 -1.79 12.96 -7.80
N LEU A 112 -2.75 12.08 -7.50
CA LEU A 112 -2.52 10.64 -7.44
C LEU A 112 -3.24 9.94 -8.60
N PRO A 113 -2.81 8.73 -8.99
CA PRO A 113 -3.46 7.99 -10.06
C PRO A 113 -4.96 7.84 -9.83
N ARG A 114 -5.73 8.05 -10.89
CA ARG A 114 -7.19 7.96 -10.88
C ARG A 114 -7.85 8.86 -9.83
N ASP A 115 -7.14 9.94 -9.44
CA ASP A 115 -7.61 10.87 -8.42
C ASP A 115 -7.84 10.21 -7.05
N ALA A 116 -7.02 9.22 -6.71
CA ALA A 116 -7.04 8.63 -5.37
C ALA A 116 -6.73 9.70 -4.34
N ARG A 117 -7.30 9.55 -3.15
CA ARG A 117 -7.03 10.46 -2.02
C ARG A 117 -5.83 9.99 -1.21
N VAL A 118 -5.45 8.72 -1.33
CA VAL A 118 -4.32 8.15 -0.61
C VAL A 118 -3.67 7.05 -1.45
N GLU A 119 -2.34 6.96 -1.33
CA GLU A 119 -1.55 5.88 -1.92
C GLU A 119 -0.44 5.54 -0.93
N ILE A 120 -0.15 4.26 -0.74
CA ILE A 120 0.89 3.83 0.20
C ILE A 120 1.76 2.77 -0.45
N ASP A 121 3.09 2.94 -0.37
CA ASP A 121 4.05 1.89 -0.71
C ASP A 121 4.77 1.44 0.55
N CYS A 122 5.50 0.34 0.46
CA CYS A 122 6.25 -0.13 1.62
C CYS A 122 7.48 -0.96 1.25
N ILE A 123 8.36 -1.08 2.22
CA ILE A 123 9.50 -1.98 2.19
C ILE A 123 9.36 -2.90 3.39
N ALA A 124 9.48 -4.20 3.16
CA ALA A 124 9.34 -5.22 4.21
C ALA A 124 10.50 -6.22 4.12
N VAL A 125 10.56 -7.12 5.09
CA VAL A 125 11.48 -8.26 5.08
C VAL A 125 10.70 -9.56 5.15
N VAL A 126 11.33 -10.63 4.71
CA VAL A 126 10.76 -11.97 4.78
C VAL A 126 11.74 -12.94 5.42
#